data_fae3e65b02e84f67dfc7ee90a79a39e4
#
_entry.id   fae3e65b02e84f67dfc7ee90a79a39e4
#
_cell.length_a   1.000
_cell.length_b   1.000
_cell.length_c   1.000
_cell.angle_alpha   90.00
_cell.angle_beta   90.00
_cell.angle_gamma   90.00
#
_symmetry.space_group_name_H-M   'P 1'
#
loop_
_entity.id
_entity.type
_entity.pdbx_description
1 polymer ?
#
loop_
_entity_poly.entity_id
_entity_poly.type
_entity_poly.pdbx_seq_one_letter_code
_entity_poly.pdbx_strand_id
1 'polypeptide(L)'
;MELAIGIILAGCAIGAGLALIAGIGPGIGEGNAVAKACEAIGRQPESKGAVTSTMIMGCAIAETTGLYGLVIGILLIFVAPNMFVNILLNAIK
;
A
#
# COMPACT_ATOMS: atom_id res chain seq x y z
N MET A 1 -9.18 -26.73 -17.13
CA MET A 1 -7.97 -26.51 -16.33
C MET A 1 -7.32 -25.15 -16.62
N GLU A 2 -7.06 -24.86 -17.87
CA GLU A 2 -6.48 -23.56 -18.25
C GLU A 2 -7.35 -22.38 -17.84
N LEU A 3 -8.68 -22.51 -18.01
CA LEU A 3 -9.60 -21.46 -17.60
C LEU A 3 -9.57 -21.24 -16.09
N ALA A 4 -9.55 -22.33 -15.32
CA ALA A 4 -9.51 -22.24 -13.87
C ALA A 4 -8.22 -21.55 -13.38
N ILE A 5 -7.08 -21.90 -13.98
CA ILE A 5 -5.80 -21.24 -13.67
C ILE A 5 -5.85 -19.76 -14.04
N GLY A 6 -6.41 -19.47 -15.22
CA GLY A 6 -6.56 -18.07 -15.66
C GLY A 6 -7.42 -17.25 -14.71
N ILE A 7 -8.49 -17.81 -14.18
CA ILE A 7 -9.35 -17.12 -13.21
C ILE A 7 -8.58 -16.85 -11.92
N ILE A 8 -7.81 -17.82 -11.42
CA ILE A 8 -6.99 -17.64 -10.23
C ILE A 8 -5.99 -16.51 -10.44
N LEU A 9 -5.27 -16.52 -11.56
CA LEU A 9 -4.25 -15.51 -11.85
C LEU A 9 -4.87 -14.13 -12.04
N ALA A 10 -6.00 -14.05 -12.72
CA ALA A 10 -6.72 -12.80 -12.88
C ALA A 10 -7.21 -12.26 -11.54
N GLY A 11 -7.74 -13.14 -10.68
CA GLY A 11 -8.17 -12.77 -9.33
C GLY A 11 -7.03 -12.21 -8.49
N CYS A 12 -5.86 -12.85 -8.54
CA CYS A 12 -4.67 -12.37 -7.85
C CYS A 12 -4.23 -11.00 -8.37
N ALA A 13 -4.20 -10.81 -9.68
CA ALA A 13 -3.78 -9.54 -10.29
C ALA A 13 -4.74 -8.41 -9.95
N ILE A 14 -6.05 -8.66 -10.07
CA ILE A 14 -7.08 -7.67 -9.75
C ILE A 14 -7.06 -7.35 -8.26
N GLY A 15 -6.97 -8.37 -7.42
CA GLY A 15 -6.89 -8.19 -5.97
C GLY A 15 -5.67 -7.38 -5.55
N ALA A 16 -4.52 -7.61 -6.19
CA ALA A 16 -3.30 -6.83 -5.93
C ALA A 16 -3.51 -5.35 -6.28
N GLY A 17 -4.12 -5.08 -7.43
CA GLY A 17 -4.43 -3.71 -7.83
C GLY A 17 -5.38 -3.02 -6.86
N LEU A 18 -6.42 -3.73 -6.41
CA LEU A 18 -7.38 -3.20 -5.44
C LEU A 18 -6.73 -2.96 -4.08
N ALA A 19 -5.82 -3.85 -3.64
CA ALA A 19 -5.11 -3.69 -2.37
C ALA A 19 -4.27 -2.41 -2.35
N LEU A 20 -3.69 -2.02 -3.49
CA LEU A 20 -2.88 -0.82 -3.60
C LEU A 20 -3.68 0.48 -3.50
N ILE A 21 -5.01 0.42 -3.62
CA ILE A 21 -5.88 1.57 -3.38
C ILE A 21 -5.70 2.10 -1.96
N ALA A 22 -5.30 1.24 -1.02
CA ALA A 22 -5.02 1.66 0.36
C ALA A 22 -4.00 2.81 0.46
N GLY A 23 -3.17 3.01 -0.55
CA GLY A 23 -2.23 4.13 -0.59
C GLY A 23 -2.87 5.50 -0.82
N ILE A 24 -4.11 5.56 -1.27
CA ILE A 24 -4.79 6.84 -1.55
C ILE A 24 -4.96 7.67 -0.28
N GLY A 25 -5.43 7.06 0.81
CA GLY A 25 -5.65 7.75 2.07
C GLY A 25 -4.38 8.39 2.63
N PRO A 26 -3.34 7.58 2.89
CA PRO A 26 -2.06 8.13 3.36
C PRO A 26 -1.45 9.14 2.38
N GLY A 27 -1.55 8.88 1.07
CA GLY A 27 -1.02 9.81 0.07
C GLY A 27 -1.63 11.18 0.16
N ILE A 28 -2.95 11.26 0.28
CA ILE A 28 -3.66 12.53 0.42
C ILE A 28 -3.34 13.18 1.77
N GLY A 29 -3.42 12.40 2.85
CA GLY A 29 -3.16 12.92 4.21
C GLY A 29 -1.74 13.42 4.39
N GLU A 30 -0.77 12.65 3.93
CA GLU A 30 0.64 13.03 4.02
C GLU A 30 0.95 14.23 3.13
N GLY A 31 0.36 14.29 1.93
CA GLY A 31 0.50 15.46 1.07
C GLY A 31 -0.02 16.73 1.73
N ASN A 32 -1.19 16.64 2.39
CA ASN A 32 -1.73 17.77 3.15
C ASN A 32 -0.82 18.15 4.33
N ALA A 33 -0.25 17.15 5.02
CA ALA A 33 0.68 17.39 6.12
C ALA A 33 1.92 18.14 5.63
N VAL A 34 2.48 17.73 4.49
CA VAL A 34 3.64 18.41 3.89
C VAL A 34 3.30 19.85 3.53
N ALA A 35 2.14 20.09 2.93
CA ALA A 35 1.70 21.45 2.56
C ALA A 35 1.60 22.34 3.81
N LYS A 36 1.01 21.82 4.89
CA LYS A 36 0.89 22.56 6.13
C LYS A 36 2.23 22.79 6.82
N ALA A 37 3.13 21.83 6.73
CA ALA A 37 4.48 21.96 7.27
C ALA A 37 5.24 23.06 6.53
N CYS A 38 5.15 23.09 5.22
CA CYS A 38 5.78 24.15 4.40
C CYS A 38 5.23 25.52 4.76
N GLU A 39 3.90 25.63 4.95
CA GLU A 39 3.26 26.88 5.35
C GLU A 39 3.75 27.34 6.72
N ALA A 40 3.82 26.43 7.69
CA ALA A 40 4.27 26.73 9.04
C ALA A 40 5.73 27.22 9.06
N ILE A 41 6.60 26.54 8.30
CA ILE A 41 8.02 26.91 8.20
C ILE A 41 8.16 28.27 7.51
N GLY A 42 7.33 28.53 6.50
CA GLY A 42 7.33 29.83 5.81
C GLY A 42 6.95 30.97 6.73
N ARG A 43 6.02 30.75 7.66
CA ARG A 43 5.61 31.75 8.64
C ARG A 43 6.62 31.93 9.77
N GLN A 44 7.22 30.86 10.24
CA GLN A 44 8.16 30.79 11.33
C GLN A 44 9.35 29.92 10.97
N PRO A 45 10.35 30.46 10.25
CA PRO A 45 11.50 29.66 9.81
C PRO A 45 12.23 28.92 10.94
N GLU A 46 12.22 29.49 12.16
CA GLU A 46 12.84 28.87 13.33
C GLU A 46 12.13 27.59 13.77
N SER A 47 10.90 27.33 13.30
CA SER A 47 10.16 26.12 13.63
C SER A 47 10.53 24.92 12.77
N LYS A 48 11.42 25.08 11.79
CA LYS A 48 11.71 24.04 10.79
C LYS A 48 12.04 22.69 11.41
N GLY A 49 12.88 22.65 12.43
CA GLY A 49 13.28 21.41 13.08
C GLY A 49 12.12 20.67 13.74
N ALA A 50 11.34 21.39 14.53
CA ALA A 50 10.20 20.82 15.25
C ALA A 50 9.09 20.39 14.30
N VAL A 51 8.78 21.19 13.30
CA VAL A 51 7.74 20.89 12.31
C VAL A 51 8.13 19.66 11.48
N THR A 52 9.37 19.63 11.00
CA THR A 52 9.85 18.51 10.18
C THR A 52 9.83 17.19 10.96
N SER A 53 10.30 17.20 12.22
CA SER A 53 10.31 16.00 13.05
C SER A 53 8.89 15.48 13.32
N THR A 54 7.98 16.38 13.67
CA THR A 54 6.59 16.01 13.95
C THR A 54 5.91 15.48 12.69
N MET A 55 6.14 16.13 11.55
CA MET A 55 5.59 15.71 10.26
C MET A 55 6.06 14.30 9.89
N ILE A 56 7.36 14.04 9.99
CA ILE A 56 7.93 12.73 9.63
C ILE A 56 7.33 11.64 10.53
N MET A 57 7.23 11.90 11.82
CA MET A 57 6.65 10.94 12.76
C MET A 57 5.19 10.64 12.42
N GLY A 58 4.39 11.68 12.18
CA GLY A 58 2.99 11.52 11.83
C GLY A 58 2.78 10.81 10.50
N CYS A 59 3.56 11.16 9.48
CA CYS A 59 3.50 10.53 8.18
C CYS A 59 3.93 9.07 8.24
N ALA A 60 4.95 8.74 9.03
CA ALA A 60 5.38 7.35 9.20
C ALA A 60 4.27 6.49 9.80
N ILE A 61 3.56 7.00 10.79
CA ILE A 61 2.43 6.29 11.39
C ILE A 61 1.26 6.18 10.40
N ALA A 62 0.95 7.25 9.69
CA ALA A 62 -0.14 7.27 8.73
C ALA A 62 0.10 6.31 7.56
N GLU A 63 1.35 6.14 7.14
CA GLU A 63 1.71 5.25 6.03
C GLU A 63 1.46 3.78 6.33
N THR A 64 1.30 3.41 7.60
CA THR A 64 1.10 2.01 8.02
C THR A 64 -0.04 1.34 7.26
N THR A 65 -1.14 2.03 7.03
CA THR A 65 -2.30 1.49 6.30
C THR A 65 -1.98 1.23 4.83
N GLY A 66 -1.20 2.11 4.20
CA GLY A 66 -0.72 1.92 2.84
C GLY A 66 0.22 0.73 2.73
N LEU A 67 1.06 0.52 3.74
CA LEU A 67 1.97 -0.63 3.79
C LEU A 67 1.22 -1.95 3.89
N TYR A 68 0.11 -2.01 4.63
CA TYR A 68 -0.71 -3.22 4.68
C TYR A 68 -1.20 -3.60 3.29
N GLY A 69 -1.72 -2.64 2.53
CA GLY A 69 -2.14 -2.88 1.15
C GLY A 69 -1.00 -3.29 0.25
N LEU A 70 0.17 -2.68 0.41
CA LEU A 70 1.36 -3.03 -0.36
C LEU A 70 1.78 -4.49 -0.10
N VAL A 71 1.81 -4.91 1.17
CA VAL A 71 2.18 -6.29 1.54
C VAL A 71 1.20 -7.28 0.92
N ILE A 72 -0.09 -7.02 1.01
CA ILE A 72 -1.11 -7.89 0.39
C ILE A 72 -0.90 -7.93 -1.13
N GLY A 73 -0.65 -6.79 -1.76
CA GLY A 73 -0.39 -6.73 -3.20
C GLY A 73 0.82 -7.56 -3.62
N ILE A 74 1.91 -7.46 -2.87
CA ILE A 74 3.13 -8.25 -3.13
C ILE A 74 2.84 -9.73 -2.99
N LEU A 75 2.14 -10.15 -1.94
CA LEU A 75 1.79 -11.55 -1.73
C LEU A 75 0.92 -12.08 -2.86
N LEU A 76 -0.03 -11.30 -3.35
CA LEU A 76 -0.92 -11.71 -4.43
C LEU A 76 -0.21 -11.82 -5.78
N ILE A 77 0.88 -11.13 -5.98
CA ILE A 77 1.64 -11.18 -7.25
C ILE A 77 2.72 -12.25 -7.20
N PHE A 78 3.45 -12.39 -6.09
CA PHE A 78 4.64 -13.23 -6.04
C PHE A 78 4.44 -14.57 -5.33
N VAL A 79 3.52 -14.67 -4.39
CA VAL A 79 3.34 -15.86 -3.55
C VAL A 79 2.05 -16.60 -3.83
N ALA A 80 0.93 -15.90 -3.80
CA ALA A 80 -0.39 -16.52 -3.87
C ALA A 80 -0.68 -17.24 -5.18
N PRO A 81 -0.26 -16.76 -6.37
CA PRO A 81 -0.57 -17.45 -7.61
C PRO A 81 -0.09 -18.89 -7.64
N ASN A 82 1.17 -19.14 -7.28
CA ASN A 82 1.70 -20.49 -7.24
C ASN A 82 1.00 -21.34 -6.19
N MET A 83 0.76 -20.79 -5.02
CA MET A 83 0.11 -21.49 -3.92
C MET A 83 -1.32 -21.91 -4.30
N PHE A 84 -2.09 -20.98 -4.86
CA PHE A 84 -3.48 -21.24 -5.23
C PHE A 84 -3.57 -22.23 -6.40
N VAL A 85 -2.71 -22.11 -7.40
CA VAL A 85 -2.67 -23.06 -8.52
C VAL A 85 -2.30 -24.45 -8.03
N ASN A 86 -1.36 -24.57 -7.10
CA ASN A 86 -0.99 -25.86 -6.53
C ASN A 86 -2.13 -26.49 -5.73
N ILE A 87 -2.89 -25.68 -4.99
CA ILE A 87 -4.09 -26.17 -4.28
C ILE A 87 -5.09 -26.74 -5.28
N LEU A 88 -5.34 -26.04 -6.37
CA LEU A 88 -6.25 -26.51 -7.41
C LEU A 88 -5.78 -27.83 -8.03
N LEU A 89 -4.50 -27.89 -8.41
CA LEU A 89 -3.93 -29.09 -9.03
C LEU A 89 -3.99 -30.30 -8.10
N ASN A 90 -3.77 -30.11 -6.80
CA ASN A 90 -3.85 -31.20 -5.82
C ASN A 90 -5.30 -31.65 -5.60
N ALA A 91 -6.26 -30.72 -5.69
CA ALA A 91 -7.68 -31.08 -5.49
C ALA A 91 -8.26 -31.93 -6.58
N ILE A 92 -7.69 -31.90 -7.79
CA ILE A 92 -8.18 -32.66 -8.95
C ILE A 92 -7.36 -33.91 -9.25
N LYS A 93 -6.39 -34.25 -8.44
CA LYS A 93 -5.63 -35.50 -8.55
C LYS A 93 -6.42 -36.71 -8.04
#